data_a72504e06f18756c890ad6977861151d
#
_entry.id   a72504e06f18756c890ad6977861151d
#
_cell.length_a   1.000
_cell.length_b   1.000
_cell.length_c   1.000
_cell.angle_alpha   90.00
_cell.angle_beta   90.00
_cell.angle_gamma   90.00
#
_symmetry.space_group_name_H-M   'P 1'
#
loop_
_entity.id
_entity.type
_entity.pdbx_description
1 polymer ?
#
loop_
_entity_poly.entity_id
_entity_poly.type
_entity_poly.pdbx_seq_one_letter_code
_entity_poly.pdbx_strand_id
1 'polypeptide(L)'
;MLFRSIDNGKLIPLASTGTQRLRALPNIPTIAESGYPGFSATNWYAFVASSKVPVATLDRWNVELVKVLKSPDVVDQLNSHGLSPLPGTRNELATYMAKETATWGRVIRERNIKGE
;
A
#
# COMPACT_ATOMS: atom_id res chain seq x y z
N MET A 1 -2.90 -16.54 2.38
CA MET A 1 -2.79 -17.45 3.54
C MET A 1 -3.49 -16.90 4.78
N LEU A 2 -3.33 -15.61 5.12
CA LEU A 2 -3.95 -14.97 6.29
C LEU A 2 -5.49 -15.04 6.25
N PHE A 3 -6.12 -14.64 5.15
CA PHE A 3 -7.59 -14.64 5.00
C PHE A 3 -8.21 -16.02 5.24
N ARG A 4 -7.61 -17.09 4.72
CA ARG A 4 -8.08 -18.46 4.97
C ARG A 4 -8.10 -18.80 6.47
N SER A 5 -7.16 -18.30 7.26
CA SER A 5 -7.11 -18.55 8.71
C SER A 5 -8.16 -17.73 9.45
N ILE A 6 -8.55 -16.57 8.93
CA ILE A 6 -9.65 -15.76 9.44
C ILE A 6 -10.99 -16.45 9.10
N ASP A 7 -11.16 -16.86 7.85
CA ASP A 7 -12.39 -17.53 7.37
C ASP A 7 -12.67 -18.83 8.13
N ASN A 8 -11.61 -19.57 8.50
CA ASN A 8 -11.71 -20.80 9.29
C ASN A 8 -11.80 -20.56 10.81
N GLY A 9 -11.90 -19.32 11.26
CA GLY A 9 -12.01 -18.97 12.68
C GLY A 9 -10.74 -19.21 13.52
N LYS A 10 -9.60 -19.51 12.88
CA LYS A 10 -8.31 -19.70 13.56
C LYS A 10 -7.66 -18.39 14.00
N LEU A 11 -8.01 -17.28 13.37
CA LEU A 11 -7.54 -15.95 13.69
C LEU A 11 -8.74 -14.99 13.76
N ILE A 12 -8.72 -14.11 14.73
CA ILE A 12 -9.69 -13.04 14.88
C ILE A 12 -9.01 -11.73 14.49
N PRO A 13 -9.42 -11.08 13.37
CA PRO A 13 -8.90 -9.79 12.99
C PRO A 13 -9.46 -8.70 13.93
N LEU A 14 -8.60 -7.88 14.51
CA LEU A 14 -9.00 -6.81 15.42
C LEU A 14 -9.10 -5.45 14.72
N ALA A 15 -8.12 -5.11 13.91
CA ALA A 15 -8.08 -3.88 13.13
C ALA A 15 -7.15 -4.00 11.93
N SER A 16 -7.32 -3.12 10.94
CA SER A 16 -6.39 -2.96 9.83
C SER A 16 -5.55 -1.70 9.98
N THR A 17 -4.35 -1.69 9.39
CA THR A 17 -3.38 -0.60 9.51
C THR A 17 -3.47 0.45 8.39
N GLY A 18 -4.38 0.26 7.45
CA GLY A 18 -4.62 1.18 6.34
C GLY A 18 -5.46 2.40 6.73
N THR A 19 -5.57 3.36 5.82
CA THR A 19 -6.44 4.54 5.97
C THR A 19 -7.92 4.21 5.74
N GLN A 20 -8.20 3.08 5.11
CA GLN A 20 -9.56 2.58 4.84
C GLN A 20 -9.65 1.10 5.21
N ARG A 21 -10.86 0.64 5.49
CA ARG A 21 -11.12 -0.77 5.75
C ARG A 21 -10.80 -1.60 4.51
N LEU A 22 -10.31 -2.81 4.72
CA LEU A 22 -10.03 -3.74 3.64
C LEU A 22 -11.34 -4.22 3.00
N ARG A 23 -11.41 -4.25 1.68
CA ARG A 23 -12.58 -4.80 0.95
C ARG A 23 -12.87 -6.26 1.33
N ALA A 24 -11.82 -7.04 1.56
CA ALA A 24 -11.95 -8.43 1.98
C ALA A 24 -12.45 -8.58 3.43
N LEU A 25 -12.38 -7.55 4.26
CA LEU A 25 -12.78 -7.54 5.67
C LEU A 25 -13.53 -6.24 6.02
N PRO A 26 -14.69 -5.97 5.43
CA PRO A 26 -15.37 -4.67 5.54
C PRO A 26 -15.87 -4.36 6.96
N ASN A 27 -16.07 -5.38 7.78
CA ASN A 27 -16.53 -5.23 9.16
C ASN A 27 -15.40 -4.96 10.17
N ILE A 28 -14.12 -5.07 9.74
CA ILE A 28 -12.98 -4.84 10.60
C ILE A 28 -12.59 -3.38 10.52
N PRO A 29 -12.56 -2.64 11.65
CA PRO A 29 -12.19 -1.23 11.67
C PRO A 29 -10.71 -1.03 11.33
N THR A 30 -10.34 0.20 11.00
CA THR A 30 -8.94 0.61 10.96
C THR A 30 -8.45 0.99 12.36
N ILE A 31 -7.14 1.00 12.57
CA ILE A 31 -6.54 1.54 13.82
C ILE A 31 -6.91 3.02 13.99
N ALA A 32 -6.96 3.78 12.88
CA ALA A 32 -7.40 5.18 12.92
C ALA A 32 -8.82 5.34 13.45
N GLU A 33 -9.75 4.48 13.05
CA GLU A 33 -11.14 4.45 13.58
C GLU A 33 -11.20 3.99 15.05
N SER A 34 -10.21 3.23 15.51
CA SER A 34 -10.15 2.64 16.86
C SER A 34 -9.49 3.55 17.91
N GLY A 35 -9.39 4.86 17.65
CA GLY A 35 -8.92 5.84 18.63
C GLY A 35 -7.53 6.43 18.32
N TYR A 36 -6.96 6.15 17.17
CA TYR A 36 -5.66 6.69 16.74
C TYR A 36 -5.80 7.46 15.40
N PRO A 37 -6.48 8.60 15.39
CA PRO A 37 -6.74 9.36 14.17
C PRO A 37 -5.44 9.72 13.44
N GLY A 38 -5.43 9.52 12.12
CA GLY A 38 -4.24 9.75 11.29
C GLY A 38 -3.23 8.60 11.26
N PHE A 39 -3.46 7.52 12.01
CA PHE A 39 -2.60 6.34 11.91
C PHE A 39 -2.70 5.70 10.53
N SER A 40 -1.54 5.43 9.93
CA SER A 40 -1.42 4.64 8.70
C SER A 40 -0.04 3.97 8.67
N ALA A 41 -0.05 2.66 8.51
CA ALA A 41 1.16 1.86 8.34
C ALA A 41 0.84 0.70 7.37
N THR A 42 1.15 0.90 6.10
CA THR A 42 0.86 -0.09 5.05
C THR A 42 2.14 -0.47 4.31
N ASN A 43 2.23 -1.72 3.92
CA ASN A 43 3.21 -2.13 2.92
C ASN A 43 2.74 -1.64 1.55
N TRP A 44 3.68 -1.21 0.74
CA TRP A 44 3.41 -0.78 -0.61
C TRP A 44 4.46 -1.31 -1.60
N TYR A 45 4.05 -1.45 -2.84
CA TYR A 45 4.89 -1.90 -3.94
C TYR A 45 4.82 -0.88 -5.05
N ALA A 46 5.93 -0.63 -5.72
CA ALA A 46 6.00 0.31 -6.82
C ALA A 46 6.87 -0.21 -7.96
N PHE A 47 6.57 0.23 -9.17
CA PHE A 47 7.45 0.07 -10.31
C PHE A 47 8.41 1.25 -10.38
N VAL A 48 9.69 0.96 -10.44
CA VAL A 48 10.75 1.95 -10.57
C VAL A 48 11.63 1.62 -11.78
N ALA A 49 12.27 2.62 -12.35
CA ALA A 49 13.17 2.47 -13.48
C ALA A 49 14.44 3.31 -13.28
N SER A 50 15.49 2.99 -14.03
CA SER A 50 16.71 3.78 -14.03
C SER A 50 16.44 5.23 -14.45
N SER A 51 17.11 6.18 -13.81
CA SER A 51 17.07 7.61 -14.20
C SER A 51 17.60 7.88 -15.61
N LYS A 52 18.28 6.92 -16.24
CA LYS A 52 18.79 7.00 -17.61
C LYS A 52 17.75 6.66 -18.66
N VAL A 53 16.57 6.13 -18.28
CA VAL A 53 15.48 5.83 -19.23
C VAL A 53 14.89 7.15 -19.73
N PRO A 54 14.71 7.31 -21.06
CA PRO A 54 14.12 8.53 -21.62
C PRO A 54 12.73 8.82 -21.01
N VAL A 55 12.45 10.09 -20.74
CA VAL A 55 11.21 10.55 -20.11
C VAL A 55 9.98 10.08 -20.90
N ALA A 56 10.00 10.17 -22.22
CA ALA A 56 8.89 9.71 -23.07
C ALA A 56 8.58 8.21 -22.89
N THR A 57 9.60 7.37 -22.65
CA THR A 57 9.42 5.96 -22.35
C THR A 57 8.78 5.75 -20.99
N LEU A 58 9.23 6.50 -19.98
CA LEU A 58 8.67 6.47 -18.63
C LEU A 58 7.20 6.92 -18.60
N ASP A 59 6.87 7.95 -19.38
CA ASP A 59 5.48 8.44 -19.50
C ASP A 59 4.59 7.38 -20.14
N ARG A 60 5.06 6.73 -21.21
CA ARG A 60 4.34 5.63 -21.85
C ARG A 60 4.12 4.46 -20.88
N TRP A 61 5.14 4.06 -20.14
CA TRP A 61 5.01 3.00 -19.13
C TRP A 61 4.00 3.38 -18.05
N ASN A 62 4.04 4.62 -17.56
CA ASN A 62 3.08 5.08 -16.56
C ASN A 62 1.64 4.98 -17.07
N VAL A 63 1.38 5.43 -18.30
CA VAL A 63 0.05 5.32 -18.93
C VAL A 63 -0.44 3.88 -18.99
N GLU A 64 0.41 2.95 -19.47
CA GLU A 64 0.02 1.55 -19.59
C GLU A 64 -0.15 0.86 -18.23
N LEU A 65 0.73 1.12 -17.26
CA LEU A 65 0.60 0.61 -15.90
C LEU A 65 -0.69 1.10 -15.21
N VAL A 66 -1.04 2.38 -15.39
CA VAL A 66 -2.29 2.93 -14.85
C VAL A 66 -3.51 2.25 -15.46
N LYS A 67 -3.50 1.94 -16.77
CA LYS A 67 -4.58 1.19 -17.43
C LYS A 67 -4.72 -0.22 -16.84
N VAL A 68 -3.59 -0.94 -16.69
CA VAL A 68 -3.57 -2.29 -16.11
C VAL A 68 -4.09 -2.28 -14.68
N LEU A 69 -3.64 -1.34 -13.84
CA LEU A 69 -4.08 -1.22 -12.46
C LEU A 69 -5.56 -0.81 -12.28
N LYS A 70 -6.19 -0.32 -13.35
CA LYS A 70 -7.63 0.02 -13.38
C LYS A 70 -8.48 -1.07 -14.03
N SER A 71 -7.89 -2.09 -14.64
CA SER A 71 -8.66 -3.17 -15.25
C SER A 71 -9.35 -4.03 -14.18
N PRO A 72 -10.62 -4.39 -14.37
CA PRO A 72 -11.41 -5.07 -13.34
C PRO A 72 -10.79 -6.39 -12.86
N ASP A 73 -10.28 -7.19 -13.78
CA ASP A 73 -9.63 -8.47 -13.49
C ASP A 73 -8.39 -8.32 -12.60
N VAL A 74 -7.54 -7.32 -12.86
CA VAL A 74 -6.36 -7.02 -12.03
C VAL A 74 -6.77 -6.46 -10.66
N VAL A 75 -7.76 -5.58 -10.62
CA VAL A 75 -8.31 -5.03 -9.38
C VAL A 75 -8.84 -6.16 -8.49
N ASP A 76 -9.61 -7.09 -9.05
CA ASP A 76 -10.18 -8.21 -8.31
C ASP A 76 -9.09 -9.17 -7.81
N GLN A 77 -8.09 -9.48 -8.64
CA GLN A 77 -6.96 -10.30 -8.21
C GLN A 77 -6.17 -9.64 -7.07
N LEU A 78 -5.84 -8.35 -7.17
CA LEU A 78 -5.13 -7.64 -6.13
C LEU A 78 -5.95 -7.62 -4.82
N ASN A 79 -7.23 -7.30 -4.89
CA ASN A 79 -8.10 -7.28 -3.73
C ASN A 79 -8.22 -8.66 -3.06
N SER A 80 -8.23 -9.76 -3.81
CA SER A 80 -8.27 -11.11 -3.26
C SER A 80 -7.00 -11.47 -2.46
N HIS A 81 -5.90 -10.76 -2.72
CA HIS A 81 -4.64 -10.89 -1.97
C HIS A 81 -4.48 -9.83 -0.87
N GLY A 82 -5.51 -9.00 -0.62
CA GLY A 82 -5.46 -7.92 0.37
C GLY A 82 -4.66 -6.69 -0.09
N LEU A 83 -4.40 -6.59 -1.39
CA LEU A 83 -3.72 -5.45 -2.00
C LEU A 83 -4.76 -4.51 -2.62
N SER A 84 -4.59 -3.21 -2.41
CA SER A 84 -5.43 -2.20 -3.06
C SER A 84 -4.63 -1.50 -4.15
N PRO A 85 -5.08 -1.53 -5.42
CA PRO A 85 -4.38 -0.82 -6.48
C PRO A 85 -4.39 0.70 -6.21
N LEU A 86 -3.24 1.32 -6.40
CA LEU A 86 -3.04 2.76 -6.22
C LEU A 86 -2.43 3.36 -7.49
N PRO A 87 -3.21 3.45 -8.58
CA PRO A 87 -2.73 4.04 -9.82
C PRO A 87 -2.51 5.55 -9.66
N GLY A 88 -1.36 6.03 -10.12
CA GLY A 88 -1.01 7.44 -10.01
C GLY A 88 0.10 7.85 -10.98
N THR A 89 0.46 9.11 -10.92
CA THR A 89 1.55 9.71 -11.68
C THR A 89 2.92 9.43 -11.05
N ARG A 90 3.97 9.63 -11.82
CA ARG A 90 5.36 9.54 -11.33
C ARG A 90 5.63 10.54 -10.20
N ASN A 91 5.07 11.76 -10.28
CA ASN A 91 5.24 12.78 -9.25
C ASN A 91 4.50 12.43 -7.95
N GLU A 92 3.33 11.84 -8.03
CA GLU A 92 2.60 11.34 -6.86
C GLU A 92 3.39 10.25 -6.15
N LEU A 93 3.98 9.30 -6.89
CA LEU A 93 4.85 8.28 -6.31
C LEU A 93 6.08 8.91 -5.64
N ALA A 94 6.75 9.86 -6.28
CA ALA A 94 7.92 10.53 -5.71
C ALA A 94 7.57 11.26 -4.40
N THR A 95 6.43 11.95 -4.36
CA THR A 95 5.92 12.63 -3.16
C THR A 95 5.60 11.62 -2.05
N TYR A 96 4.96 10.51 -2.40
CA TYR A 96 4.63 9.45 -1.48
C TYR A 96 5.91 8.83 -0.86
N MET A 97 6.89 8.48 -1.69
CA MET A 97 8.17 7.93 -1.24
C MET A 97 8.92 8.88 -0.30
N ALA A 98 8.94 10.19 -0.62
CA ALA A 98 9.56 11.20 0.24
C ALA A 98 8.88 11.27 1.62
N LYS A 99 7.54 11.23 1.66
CA LYS A 99 6.76 11.20 2.90
C LYS A 99 7.03 9.95 3.72
N GLU A 100 7.02 8.78 3.10
CA GLU A 100 7.30 7.51 3.78
C GLU A 100 8.72 7.48 4.34
N THR A 101 9.71 7.93 3.55
CA THR A 101 11.11 8.04 4.00
C THR A 101 11.25 8.95 5.22
N ALA A 102 10.58 10.10 5.22
CA ALA A 102 10.61 11.02 6.35
C ALA A 102 9.94 10.40 7.60
N THR A 103 8.78 9.79 7.44
CA THR A 103 8.01 9.18 8.53
C THR A 103 8.77 8.03 9.17
N TRP A 104 9.15 7.04 8.37
CA TRP A 104 9.84 5.85 8.88
C TRP A 104 11.26 6.15 9.32
N GLY A 105 11.97 7.06 8.65
CA GLY A 105 13.29 7.52 9.09
C GLY A 105 13.23 8.17 10.48
N ARG A 106 12.18 8.93 10.81
CA ARG A 106 11.96 9.46 12.15
C ARG A 106 11.74 8.34 13.17
N VAL A 107 10.80 7.42 12.89
CA VAL A 107 10.48 6.29 13.78
C VAL A 107 11.72 5.43 14.07
N ILE A 108 12.50 5.11 13.04
CA ILE A 108 13.74 4.32 13.16
C ILE A 108 14.72 5.01 14.10
N ARG A 109 14.94 6.33 13.95
CA ARG A 109 15.85 7.10 14.81
C ARG A 109 15.33 7.21 16.25
N GLU A 110 14.06 7.60 16.43
CA GLU A 110 13.49 7.80 17.77
C GLU A 110 13.41 6.49 18.58
N ARG A 111 13.24 5.36 17.91
CA ARG A 111 13.14 4.04 18.53
C ARG A 111 14.44 3.24 18.50
N ASN A 112 15.51 3.82 17.99
CA ASN A 112 16.83 3.19 17.86
C ASN A 112 16.77 1.80 17.21
N ILE A 113 15.93 1.67 16.15
CA ILE A 113 15.77 0.41 15.42
C ILE A 113 17.02 0.20 14.57
N LYS A 114 17.70 -0.93 14.78
CA LYS A 114 18.89 -1.32 14.02
C LYS A 114 18.51 -2.42 13.05
N GLY A 115 18.98 -2.32 11.80
CA GLY A 115 18.92 -3.45 10.86
C GLY A 115 19.89 -4.55 11.28
N GLU A 116 19.53 -5.78 11.02
CA GLU A 116 20.45 -6.92 11.09
C GLU A 116 21.45 -6.89 9.95
#